data_690f302710898e747b78a27ea7d24c64
#
_entry.id   690f302710898e747b78a27ea7d24c64
#
_cell.length_a   1.000
_cell.length_b   1.000
_cell.length_c   1.000
_cell.angle_alpha   90.00
_cell.angle_beta   90.00
_cell.angle_gamma   90.00
#
_symmetry.space_group_name_H-M   'P 1'
#
loop_
_entity.id
_entity.type
_entity.pdbx_description
1 polymer ?
#
loop_
_entity_poly.entity_id
_entity_poly.type
_entity_poly.pdbx_seq_one_letter_code
_entity_poly.pdbx_strand_id
1 'polypeptide(L)'
;MKNLKNVTIIIPIITAIAIGLSDTLTKGIIDETSSFNFLVSIAIVQIPVAIIYLIISKQKPKLIIKELKDGVKEYKFSIIGSLLNVLGTGCLLISFNYTYAAIASPLTAIYTPFVLIYSVVFLKEKINKINLVGVILAIVGAIGITIIG
;
A
#
# COMPACT_ATOMS: atom_id res chain seq x y z
N MET A 1 -3.75 -4.99 27.96
CA MET A 1 -4.62 -4.55 26.84
C MET A 1 -4.51 -3.05 26.45
N LYS A 2 -4.10 -2.13 27.33
CA LYS A 2 -3.94 -0.69 27.00
C LYS A 2 -2.82 -0.42 25.98
N ASN A 3 -1.72 -1.17 26.01
CA ASN A 3 -0.58 -0.98 25.10
C ASN A 3 -0.86 -1.40 23.64
N LEU A 4 -1.73 -2.39 23.40
CA LEU A 4 -2.07 -2.83 22.05
C LEU A 4 -2.85 -1.76 21.26
N LYS A 5 -3.75 -1.00 21.90
CA LYS A 5 -4.49 0.06 21.23
C LYS A 5 -3.59 1.19 20.71
N ASN A 6 -2.55 1.54 21.45
CA ASN A 6 -1.62 2.59 21.05
C ASN A 6 -0.77 2.13 19.85
N VAL A 7 -0.30 0.89 19.86
CA VAL A 7 0.47 0.32 18.74
C VAL A 7 -0.35 0.27 17.44
N THR A 8 -1.63 -0.10 17.54
CA THR A 8 -2.55 -0.18 16.39
C THR A 8 -2.78 1.19 15.71
N ILE A 9 -2.61 2.28 16.43
CA ILE A 9 -2.78 3.64 15.88
C ILE A 9 -1.44 4.22 15.44
N ILE A 10 -0.38 4.03 16.22
CA ILE A 10 0.93 4.63 15.97
C ILE A 10 1.58 4.08 14.70
N ILE A 11 1.52 2.77 14.47
CA ILE A 11 2.14 2.14 13.29
C ILE A 11 1.56 2.68 11.98
N PRO A 12 0.23 2.75 11.77
CA PRO A 12 -0.34 3.35 10.55
C PRO A 12 0.04 4.82 10.35
N ILE A 13 0.16 5.60 11.43
CA ILE A 13 0.58 7.02 11.33
C ILE A 13 2.03 7.11 10.84
N ILE A 14 2.94 6.32 11.42
CA ILE A 14 4.34 6.27 10.97
C ILE A 14 4.41 5.83 9.51
N THR A 15 3.63 4.82 9.14
CA THR A 15 3.54 4.34 7.75
C THR A 15 3.06 5.44 6.81
N ALA A 16 2.03 6.19 7.19
CA ALA A 16 1.51 7.30 6.38
C ALA A 16 2.55 8.40 6.16
N ILE A 17 3.29 8.77 7.20
CA ILE A 17 4.39 9.74 7.10
C ILE A 17 5.50 9.22 6.16
N ALA A 18 5.88 7.95 6.31
CA ALA A 18 6.92 7.34 5.48
C ALA A 18 6.48 7.25 4.00
N ILE A 19 5.22 6.91 3.73
CA ILE A 19 4.68 6.85 2.36
C ILE A 19 4.63 8.27 1.77
N GLY A 20 4.14 9.28 2.50
CA GLY A 20 4.09 10.65 2.01
C GLY A 20 5.48 11.20 1.65
N LEU A 21 6.50 10.93 2.48
CA LEU A 21 7.87 11.27 2.16
C LEU A 21 8.38 10.51 0.93
N SER A 22 8.10 9.21 0.85
CA SER A 22 8.46 8.37 -0.29
C SER A 22 7.86 8.90 -1.59
N ASP A 23 6.57 9.22 -1.62
CA ASP A 23 5.87 9.72 -2.80
C ASP A 23 6.46 11.05 -3.28
N THR A 24 6.80 11.95 -2.34
CA THR A 24 7.43 13.22 -2.66
C THR A 24 8.82 13.04 -3.29
N LEU A 25 9.65 12.18 -2.72
CA LEU A 25 10.97 11.85 -3.27
C LEU A 25 10.85 11.14 -4.63
N THR A 26 9.88 10.23 -4.75
CA THR A 26 9.60 9.50 -5.98
C THR A 26 9.26 10.45 -7.12
N LYS A 27 8.39 11.43 -6.88
CA LYS A 27 8.03 12.43 -7.89
C LYS A 27 9.25 13.20 -8.35
N GLY A 28 10.11 13.66 -7.43
CA GLY A 28 11.37 14.36 -7.79
C GLY A 28 12.26 13.52 -8.69
N ILE A 29 12.39 12.22 -8.42
CA ILE A 29 13.21 11.31 -9.24
C ILE A 29 12.56 11.03 -10.59
N ILE A 30 11.24 10.85 -10.64
CA ILE A 30 10.50 10.57 -11.89
C ILE A 30 10.60 11.76 -12.86
N ASP A 31 10.61 12.98 -12.37
CA ASP A 31 10.79 14.18 -13.20
C ASP A 31 12.17 14.23 -13.89
N GLU A 32 13.19 13.60 -13.29
CA GLU A 32 14.55 13.54 -13.84
C GLU A 32 14.81 12.29 -14.70
N THR A 33 14.05 11.20 -14.46
CA THR A 33 14.32 9.90 -15.10
C THR A 33 13.10 9.39 -15.87
N SER A 34 12.48 8.33 -15.35
CA SER A 34 11.19 7.82 -15.84
C SER A 34 10.53 6.95 -14.78
N SER A 35 9.21 6.85 -14.84
CA SER A 35 8.43 5.94 -13.99
C SER A 35 8.86 4.48 -14.12
N PHE A 36 9.29 4.06 -15.32
CA PHE A 36 9.75 2.69 -15.56
C PHE A 36 11.06 2.39 -14.83
N ASN A 37 12.06 3.29 -14.92
CA ASN A 37 13.33 3.13 -14.21
C ASN A 37 13.11 3.09 -12.70
N PHE A 38 12.19 3.88 -12.19
CA PHE A 38 11.85 3.86 -10.78
C PHE A 38 11.18 2.55 -10.35
N LEU A 39 10.27 1.99 -11.16
CA LEU A 39 9.68 0.66 -10.91
C LEU A 39 10.72 -0.45 -10.82
N VAL A 40 11.70 -0.44 -11.73
CA VAL A 40 12.81 -1.40 -11.71
C VAL A 40 13.65 -1.22 -10.43
N SER A 41 13.92 0.01 -10.03
CA SER A 41 14.67 0.31 -8.80
C SER A 41 13.94 -0.20 -7.56
N ILE A 42 12.62 -0.01 -7.45
CA ILE A 42 11.80 -0.57 -6.36
C ILE A 42 11.92 -2.09 -6.32
N ALA A 43 11.80 -2.77 -7.47
CA ALA A 43 11.88 -4.23 -7.54
C ALA A 43 13.23 -4.75 -7.03
N ILE A 44 14.34 -4.06 -7.39
CA ILE A 44 15.68 -4.41 -6.92
C ILE A 44 15.80 -4.22 -5.40
N VAL A 45 15.29 -3.13 -4.86
CA VAL A 45 15.36 -2.82 -3.42
C VAL A 45 14.48 -3.75 -2.59
N GLN A 46 13.36 -4.23 -3.12
CA GLN A 46 12.47 -5.15 -2.42
C GLN A 46 13.14 -6.50 -2.09
N ILE A 47 14.08 -6.97 -2.91
CA ILE A 47 14.79 -8.24 -2.68
C ILE A 47 15.58 -8.23 -1.36
N PRO A 48 16.52 -7.31 -1.12
CA PRO A 48 17.26 -7.26 0.15
C PRO A 48 16.33 -6.96 1.34
N VAL A 49 15.30 -6.16 1.18
CA VAL A 49 14.32 -5.89 2.24
C VAL A 49 13.58 -7.18 2.63
N ALA A 50 13.16 -8.00 1.67
CA ALA A 50 12.54 -9.29 1.92
C ALA A 50 13.50 -10.24 2.66
N ILE A 51 14.78 -10.27 2.29
CA ILE A 51 15.81 -11.09 2.96
C ILE A 51 15.99 -10.62 4.41
N ILE A 52 16.11 -9.32 4.65
CA ILE A 52 16.23 -8.75 6.00
C ILE A 52 15.00 -9.13 6.84
N TYR A 53 13.80 -9.01 6.28
CA TYR A 53 12.57 -9.41 6.97
C TYR A 53 12.56 -10.89 7.34
N LEU A 54 13.03 -11.78 6.46
CA LEU A 54 13.16 -13.22 6.72
C LEU A 54 14.12 -13.49 7.89
N ILE A 55 15.24 -12.78 7.94
CA ILE A 55 16.23 -12.90 9.02
C ILE A 55 15.63 -12.46 10.36
N ILE A 56 14.96 -11.28 10.38
CA ILE A 56 14.35 -10.72 11.59
C ILE A 56 13.21 -11.61 12.11
N SER A 57 12.38 -12.12 11.20
CA SER A 57 11.24 -12.99 11.55
C SER A 57 11.64 -14.39 12.02
N LYS A 58 12.94 -14.72 11.94
CA LYS A 58 13.50 -16.06 12.29
C LYS A 58 12.80 -17.22 11.57
N GLN A 59 12.13 -16.97 10.47
CA GLN A 59 11.48 -18.02 9.67
C GLN A 59 12.54 -18.81 8.90
N LYS A 60 12.40 -20.14 8.94
CA LYS A 60 13.31 -21.03 8.21
C LYS A 60 12.94 -21.01 6.72
N PRO A 61 13.86 -20.68 5.80
CA PRO A 61 13.57 -20.63 4.36
C PRO A 61 12.95 -21.94 3.81
N LYS A 62 13.35 -23.07 4.39
CA LYS A 62 12.78 -24.39 4.05
C LYS A 62 11.28 -24.51 4.36
N LEU A 63 10.81 -23.85 5.41
CA LEU A 63 9.39 -23.83 5.78
C LEU A 63 8.58 -23.04 4.75
N ILE A 64 9.09 -21.90 4.32
CA ILE A 64 8.48 -21.06 3.30
C ILE A 64 8.36 -21.81 1.97
N ILE A 65 9.45 -22.49 1.55
CA ILE A 65 9.43 -23.29 0.32
C ILE A 65 8.45 -24.47 0.44
N LYS A 66 8.33 -25.07 1.62
CA LYS A 66 7.35 -26.14 1.87
C LYS A 66 5.92 -25.60 1.83
N GLU A 67 5.66 -24.51 2.53
CA GLU A 67 4.35 -23.83 2.48
C GLU A 67 3.98 -23.38 1.06
N LEU A 68 4.95 -22.88 0.28
CA LEU A 68 4.76 -22.57 -1.14
C LEU A 68 4.33 -23.78 -1.97
N LYS A 69 4.86 -24.98 -1.68
CA LYS A 69 4.51 -26.21 -2.40
C LYS A 69 3.17 -26.79 -1.96
N ASP A 70 2.91 -26.76 -0.65
CA ASP A 70 1.73 -27.41 -0.05
C ASP A 70 0.48 -26.52 -0.14
N GLY A 71 0.66 -25.20 -0.18
CA GLY A 71 -0.40 -24.20 -0.13
C GLY A 71 -0.79 -23.57 -1.48
N VAL A 72 -0.70 -24.30 -2.61
CA VAL A 72 -0.94 -23.75 -3.96
C VAL A 72 -2.27 -23.00 -4.11
N LYS A 73 -3.30 -23.37 -3.35
CA LYS A 73 -4.61 -22.68 -3.38
C LYS A 73 -4.59 -21.32 -2.70
N GLU A 74 -3.93 -21.20 -1.56
CA GLU A 74 -3.81 -19.96 -0.79
C GLU A 74 -2.85 -18.98 -1.47
N TYR A 75 -1.79 -19.49 -2.10
CA TYR A 75 -0.83 -18.68 -2.86
C TYR A 75 -1.38 -18.04 -4.13
N LYS A 76 -2.42 -18.61 -4.75
CA LYS A 76 -3.06 -17.97 -5.90
C LYS A 76 -3.59 -16.58 -5.55
N PHE A 77 -4.25 -16.45 -4.41
CA PHE A 77 -4.77 -15.15 -3.95
C PHE A 77 -3.65 -14.18 -3.58
N SER A 78 -2.57 -14.68 -2.98
CA SER A 78 -1.38 -13.86 -2.69
C SER A 78 -0.71 -13.35 -3.97
N ILE A 79 -0.54 -14.21 -4.98
CA ILE A 79 0.04 -13.83 -6.27
C ILE A 79 -0.85 -12.81 -6.99
N ILE A 80 -2.16 -13.04 -7.02
CA ILE A 80 -3.12 -12.11 -7.63
C ILE A 80 -3.09 -10.76 -6.88
N GLY A 81 -3.11 -10.78 -5.55
CA GLY A 81 -3.02 -9.57 -4.73
C GLY A 81 -1.73 -8.79 -4.97
N SER A 82 -0.59 -9.50 -5.05
CA SER A 82 0.71 -8.87 -5.36
C SER A 82 0.73 -8.29 -6.76
N LEU A 83 0.19 -8.99 -7.76
CA LEU A 83 0.09 -8.50 -9.13
C LEU A 83 -0.74 -7.22 -9.20
N LEU A 84 -1.92 -7.22 -8.58
CA LEU A 84 -2.80 -6.05 -8.52
C LEU A 84 -2.12 -4.87 -7.81
N ASN A 85 -1.36 -5.13 -6.74
CA ASN A 85 -0.60 -4.11 -6.04
C ASN A 85 0.49 -3.49 -6.94
N VAL A 86 1.25 -4.31 -7.66
CA VAL A 86 2.28 -3.82 -8.60
C VAL A 86 1.65 -3.01 -9.73
N LEU A 87 0.53 -3.45 -10.29
CA LEU A 87 -0.19 -2.70 -11.32
C LEU A 87 -0.71 -1.36 -10.77
N GLY A 88 -1.30 -1.35 -9.57
CA GLY A 88 -1.77 -0.12 -8.92
C GLY A 88 -0.63 0.86 -8.66
N THR A 89 0.50 0.37 -8.14
CA THR A 89 1.71 1.19 -7.95
C THR A 89 2.23 1.73 -9.28
N GLY A 90 2.25 0.92 -10.33
CA GLY A 90 2.65 1.36 -11.67
C GLY A 90 1.76 2.50 -12.19
N CYS A 91 0.44 2.39 -12.03
CA CYS A 91 -0.50 3.44 -12.40
C CYS A 91 -0.24 4.75 -11.61
N LEU A 92 0.03 4.64 -10.30
CA LEU A 92 0.38 5.81 -9.48
C LEU A 92 1.67 6.48 -9.99
N LEU A 93 2.71 5.70 -10.26
CA LEU A 93 3.99 6.23 -10.76
C LEU A 93 3.82 6.90 -12.14
N ILE A 94 2.98 6.34 -13.00
CA ILE A 94 2.64 6.97 -14.29
C ILE A 94 1.90 8.28 -14.05
N SER A 95 0.99 8.34 -13.08
CA SER A 95 0.25 9.58 -12.77
C SER A 95 1.17 10.73 -12.34
N PHE A 96 2.30 10.42 -11.70
CA PHE A 96 3.30 11.43 -11.32
C PHE A 96 3.95 12.13 -12.52
N ASN A 97 3.93 11.54 -13.73
CA ASN A 97 4.37 12.24 -14.95
C ASN A 97 3.40 13.35 -15.39
N TYR A 98 2.13 13.27 -14.97
CA TYR A 98 1.07 14.15 -15.46
C TYR A 98 0.57 15.15 -14.42
N THR A 99 0.88 14.91 -13.13
CA THR A 99 0.37 15.76 -12.05
C THR A 99 1.35 15.84 -10.88
N TYR A 100 1.09 16.75 -9.95
CA TYR A 100 1.87 16.89 -8.73
C TYR A 100 1.65 15.72 -7.77
N ALA A 101 2.69 15.34 -7.01
CA ALA A 101 2.58 14.32 -5.97
C ALA A 101 1.51 14.69 -4.93
N ALA A 102 1.38 15.99 -4.62
CA ALA A 102 0.38 16.51 -3.69
C ALA A 102 -1.07 16.26 -4.13
N ILE A 103 -1.30 15.98 -5.41
CA ILE A 103 -2.62 15.65 -5.98
C ILE A 103 -2.74 14.14 -6.19
N ALA A 104 -1.78 13.52 -6.87
CA ALA A 104 -1.85 12.10 -7.22
C ALA A 104 -1.86 11.19 -6.00
N SER A 105 -1.01 11.44 -5.01
CA SER A 105 -0.89 10.59 -3.84
C SER A 105 -2.16 10.58 -2.96
N PRO A 106 -2.76 11.72 -2.57
CA PRO A 106 -4.03 11.71 -1.85
C PRO A 106 -5.20 11.11 -2.64
N LEU A 107 -5.21 11.24 -3.98
CA LEU A 107 -6.24 10.61 -4.82
C LEU A 107 -6.25 9.09 -4.69
N THR A 108 -5.11 8.46 -4.44
CA THR A 108 -5.08 7.03 -4.18
C THR A 108 -5.88 6.64 -2.94
N ALA A 109 -6.11 7.57 -1.99
CA ALA A 109 -6.94 7.30 -0.81
C ALA A 109 -8.39 6.90 -1.17
N ILE A 110 -8.83 7.14 -2.42
CA ILE A 110 -10.10 6.63 -2.96
C ILE A 110 -10.15 5.09 -2.95
N TYR A 111 -9.02 4.38 -2.86
CA TYR A 111 -9.05 2.92 -2.67
C TYR A 111 -9.69 2.50 -1.33
N THR A 112 -9.67 3.36 -0.33
CA THR A 112 -10.15 3.05 1.03
C THR A 112 -11.61 2.57 1.09
N PRO A 113 -12.59 3.22 0.42
CA PRO A 113 -13.96 2.70 0.36
C PRO A 113 -14.05 1.34 -0.33
N PHE A 114 -13.22 1.07 -1.34
CA PHE A 114 -13.19 -0.25 -1.97
C PHE A 114 -12.68 -1.33 -1.02
N VAL A 115 -11.62 -1.05 -0.26
CA VAL A 115 -11.12 -1.95 0.80
C VAL A 115 -12.22 -2.23 1.80
N LEU A 116 -12.97 -1.21 2.24
CA LEU A 116 -14.08 -1.37 3.18
C LEU A 116 -15.20 -2.25 2.60
N ILE A 117 -15.60 -2.03 1.35
CA ILE A 117 -16.60 -2.86 0.67
C ILE A 117 -16.12 -4.31 0.58
N TYR A 118 -14.88 -4.52 0.12
CA TYR A 118 -14.32 -5.86 -0.03
C TYR A 118 -14.14 -6.58 1.30
N SER A 119 -13.73 -5.89 2.37
CA SER A 119 -13.60 -6.49 3.70
C SER A 119 -14.97 -6.97 4.24
N VAL A 120 -16.03 -6.21 4.00
CA VAL A 120 -17.39 -6.64 4.37
C VAL A 120 -17.87 -7.82 3.54
N VAL A 121 -17.71 -7.74 2.22
CA VAL A 121 -18.26 -8.74 1.30
C VAL A 121 -17.50 -10.06 1.37
N PHE A 122 -16.17 -10.02 1.34
CA PHE A 122 -15.34 -11.23 1.28
C PHE A 122 -14.88 -11.72 2.65
N LEU A 123 -14.51 -10.81 3.56
CA LEU A 123 -14.00 -11.18 4.89
C LEU A 123 -15.11 -11.17 5.95
N LYS A 124 -16.32 -10.68 5.62
CA LYS A 124 -17.45 -10.56 6.54
C LYS A 124 -17.13 -9.76 7.82
N GLU A 125 -16.24 -8.78 7.70
CA GLU A 125 -15.84 -7.92 8.80
C GLU A 125 -16.99 -7.02 9.23
N LYS A 126 -17.11 -6.80 10.55
CA LYS A 126 -18.11 -5.88 11.11
C LYS A 126 -17.52 -4.47 11.13
N ILE A 127 -18.11 -3.55 10.37
CA ILE A 127 -17.67 -2.16 10.32
C ILE A 127 -18.30 -1.37 11.47
N ASN A 128 -17.45 -0.60 12.17
CA ASN A 128 -17.92 0.37 13.15
C ASN A 128 -18.32 1.68 12.43
N LYS A 129 -19.36 2.36 12.94
CA LYS A 129 -19.81 3.67 12.44
C LYS A 129 -18.69 4.71 12.39
N ILE A 130 -17.76 4.67 13.34
CA ILE A 130 -16.59 5.55 13.36
C ILE A 130 -15.68 5.34 12.15
N ASN A 131 -15.46 4.07 11.73
CA ASN A 131 -14.66 3.75 10.55
C ASN A 131 -15.32 4.28 9.27
N LEU A 132 -16.65 4.19 9.18
CA LEU A 132 -17.41 4.72 8.05
C LEU A 132 -17.25 6.25 7.94
N VAL A 133 -17.32 6.97 9.04
CA VAL A 133 -17.08 8.43 9.06
C VAL A 133 -15.67 8.76 8.57
N GLY A 134 -14.65 8.01 9.02
CA GLY A 134 -13.26 8.20 8.56
C GLY A 134 -13.11 8.01 7.05
N VAL A 135 -13.77 7.00 6.48
CA VAL A 135 -13.76 6.76 5.02
C VAL A 135 -14.44 7.90 4.27
N ILE A 136 -15.59 8.39 4.73
CA ILE A 136 -16.27 9.53 4.11
C ILE A 136 -15.39 10.78 4.13
N LEU A 137 -14.74 11.07 5.25
CA LEU A 137 -13.81 12.21 5.35
C LEU A 137 -12.61 12.07 4.40
N ALA A 138 -12.07 10.87 4.24
CA ALA A 138 -10.98 10.62 3.30
C ALA A 138 -11.41 10.88 1.84
N ILE A 139 -12.62 10.45 1.45
CA ILE A 139 -13.17 10.69 0.11
C ILE A 139 -13.37 12.19 -0.12
N VAL A 140 -14.01 12.87 0.82
CA VAL A 140 -14.29 14.31 0.72
C VAL A 140 -12.97 15.09 0.62
N GLY A 141 -11.97 14.73 1.43
CA GLY A 141 -10.63 15.32 1.38
C GLY A 141 -9.94 15.11 0.02
N ALA A 142 -9.98 13.89 -0.51
CA ALA A 142 -9.39 13.57 -1.81
C ALA A 142 -10.07 14.35 -2.95
N ILE A 143 -11.40 14.42 -2.96
CA ILE A 143 -12.16 15.21 -3.94
C ILE A 143 -11.87 16.72 -3.79
N GLY A 144 -11.80 17.22 -2.55
CA GLY A 144 -11.47 18.61 -2.29
C GLY A 144 -10.13 19.04 -2.87
N ILE A 145 -9.10 18.20 -2.75
CA ILE A 145 -7.77 18.47 -3.32
C ILE A 145 -7.83 18.57 -4.86
N THR A 146 -8.64 17.76 -5.52
CA THR A 146 -8.76 17.79 -6.98
C THR A 146 -9.52 18.99 -7.53
N ILE A 147 -10.39 19.61 -6.73
CA ILE A 147 -11.17 20.78 -7.14
C ILE A 147 -10.38 22.08 -6.94
N ILE A 148 -9.53 22.10 -5.90
CA ILE A 148 -8.81 23.32 -5.46
C ILE A 148 -7.40 23.36 -6.07
N GLY A 149 -6.78 22.23 -6.37
CA GLY A 149 -5.43 22.10 -6.94
C GLY A 149 -5.45 22.06 -8.44
#